data_6bb83de69bb9c768420f91434dc6903b
#
_entry.id   6bb83de69bb9c768420f91434dc6903b
#
_cell.length_a   1.000
_cell.length_b   1.000
_cell.length_c   1.000
_cell.angle_alpha   90.00
_cell.angle_beta   90.00
_cell.angle_gamma   90.00
#
_symmetry.space_group_name_H-M   'P 1'
#
loop_
_entity.id
_entity.type
_entity.pdbx_description
1 polymer ?
#
loop_
_entity_poly.entity_id
_entity_poly.type
_entity_poly.pdbx_seq_one_letter_code
_entity_poly.pdbx_strand_id
1 'polypeptide(L)'
;MRFLFISLLLLLIPEFVFAEQELKLLTMTQGADGSSSYSTSLQILIIMTLLSLVPAMLMTVTSFTRIIVVLAILRQAMGTMQTPSNQILIGLALFTSLFIMMPVFDEAYSAGVKPYMEASIEFEEAAEKGMLPFRSFMLNQTRETDLMMFASLAGTPAFNSREDIPLSILLPSFVTSELKTAFQIGFLIYIPFL
;
A
#
# COMPACT_ATOMS: atom_id res chain seq x y z
N MET A 1 -38.01 37.24 -33.58
CA MET A 1 -36.63 37.34 -33.14
C MET A 1 -36.27 36.35 -32.01
N ARG A 2 -37.11 36.11 -31.00
CA ARG A 2 -36.80 35.18 -29.90
C ARG A 2 -36.70 33.71 -30.33
N PHE A 3 -37.46 33.25 -31.32
CA PHE A 3 -37.42 31.88 -31.82
C PHE A 3 -36.16 31.56 -32.66
N LEU A 4 -35.61 32.55 -33.33
CA LEU A 4 -34.38 32.40 -34.11
C LEU A 4 -33.13 32.23 -33.21
N PHE A 5 -33.14 32.85 -32.02
CA PHE A 5 -32.05 32.71 -31.04
C PHE A 5 -32.02 31.33 -30.37
N ILE A 6 -33.21 30.74 -30.12
CA ILE A 6 -33.33 29.41 -29.51
C ILE A 6 -32.92 28.34 -30.53
N SER A 7 -33.26 28.49 -31.80
CA SER A 7 -32.87 27.60 -32.88
C SER A 7 -31.35 27.65 -33.15
N LEU A 8 -30.72 28.80 -33.01
CA LEU A 8 -29.26 28.94 -33.15
C LEU A 8 -28.49 28.36 -31.95
N LEU A 9 -29.09 28.44 -30.75
CA LEU A 9 -28.49 27.85 -29.54
C LEU A 9 -28.55 26.31 -29.54
N LEU A 10 -29.54 25.72 -30.18
CA LEU A 10 -29.69 24.26 -30.34
C LEU A 10 -28.70 23.68 -31.39
N LEU A 11 -28.18 24.49 -32.29
CA LEU A 11 -27.20 24.10 -33.31
C LEU A 11 -25.74 24.12 -32.75
N LEU A 12 -25.54 24.67 -31.56
CA LEU A 12 -24.25 24.76 -30.88
C LEU A 12 -24.04 23.66 -29.79
N ILE A 13 -24.96 22.71 -29.68
CA ILE A 13 -24.71 21.52 -28.86
C ILE A 13 -23.71 20.68 -29.66
N PRO A 14 -22.44 20.57 -29.25
CA PRO A 14 -21.56 19.61 -29.88
C PRO A 14 -22.21 18.23 -29.65
N GLU A 15 -22.55 17.58 -30.77
CA GLU A 15 -22.83 16.15 -30.70
C GLU A 15 -21.63 15.52 -30.02
N PHE A 16 -21.78 15.17 -28.76
CA PHE A 16 -20.92 14.19 -28.14
C PHE A 16 -21.17 12.89 -28.90
N VAL A 17 -20.45 12.76 -30.01
CA VAL A 17 -20.20 11.46 -30.62
C VAL A 17 -19.55 10.66 -29.54
N PHE A 18 -20.34 9.89 -28.80
CA PHE A 18 -19.84 8.74 -28.11
C PHE A 18 -19.29 7.83 -29.21
N ALA A 19 -18.03 8.06 -29.57
CA ALA A 19 -17.25 7.03 -30.20
C ALA A 19 -17.33 5.86 -29.24
N GLU A 20 -18.17 4.88 -29.54
CA GLU A 20 -18.08 3.53 -29.01
C GLU A 20 -16.68 3.03 -29.40
N GLN A 21 -15.67 3.49 -28.68
CA GLN A 21 -14.46 2.72 -28.55
C GLN A 21 -14.91 1.45 -27.83
N GLU A 22 -15.26 0.45 -28.62
CA GLU A 22 -15.25 -0.92 -28.13
C GLU A 22 -13.89 -1.08 -27.44
N LEU A 23 -13.91 -0.94 -26.11
CA LEU A 23 -12.82 -1.33 -25.25
C LEU A 23 -12.64 -2.84 -25.47
N LYS A 24 -11.85 -3.20 -26.47
CA LYS A 24 -11.36 -4.57 -26.68
C LYS A 24 -10.45 -4.95 -25.50
N LEU A 25 -11.04 -4.93 -24.30
CA LEU A 25 -10.34 -5.23 -23.05
C LEU A 25 -9.92 -6.70 -22.93
N LEU A 26 -10.44 -7.56 -23.83
CA LEU A 26 -10.26 -9.02 -23.77
C LEU A 26 -10.03 -9.65 -25.16
N THR A 27 -9.19 -9.08 -26.00
CA THR A 27 -8.72 -9.83 -27.17
C THR A 27 -7.49 -10.64 -26.74
N MET A 28 -7.72 -11.91 -26.43
CA MET A 28 -6.64 -12.90 -26.46
C MET A 28 -6.29 -13.12 -27.93
N THR A 29 -5.23 -12.53 -28.42
CA THR A 29 -4.63 -12.94 -29.68
C THR A 29 -3.76 -14.17 -29.38
N GLN A 30 -4.26 -15.36 -29.74
CA GLN A 30 -3.44 -16.55 -29.80
C GLN A 30 -2.37 -16.31 -30.85
N GLY A 31 -1.14 -16.13 -30.43
CA GLY A 31 0.01 -16.16 -31.35
C GLY A 31 0.11 -17.52 -31.98
N ALA A 32 0.64 -17.59 -33.20
CA ALA A 32 0.84 -18.84 -33.96
C ALA A 32 1.69 -19.89 -33.22
N ASP A 33 2.37 -19.52 -32.14
CA ASP A 33 3.23 -20.36 -31.29
C ASP A 33 2.58 -20.80 -29.97
N GLY A 34 1.25 -20.65 -29.81
CA GLY A 34 0.55 -21.09 -28.58
C GLY A 34 0.79 -20.18 -27.35
N SER A 35 1.51 -19.07 -27.50
CA SER A 35 1.69 -18.08 -26.43
C SER A 35 0.49 -17.13 -26.38
N SER A 36 -0.21 -17.07 -25.26
CA SER A 36 -1.27 -16.10 -25.01
C SER A 36 -0.65 -14.73 -24.73
N SER A 37 -0.59 -13.87 -25.76
CA SER A 37 -0.26 -12.47 -25.56
C SER A 37 -1.50 -11.71 -25.07
N TYR A 38 -1.43 -11.21 -23.83
CA TYR A 38 -2.47 -10.31 -23.30
C TYR A 38 -2.49 -9.01 -24.13
N SER A 39 -3.68 -8.49 -24.41
CA SER A 39 -3.78 -7.22 -25.12
C SER A 39 -3.07 -6.13 -24.32
N THR A 40 -2.40 -5.20 -25.02
CA THR A 40 -1.69 -4.07 -24.38
C THR A 40 -2.60 -3.29 -23.42
N SER A 41 -3.89 -3.22 -23.71
CA SER A 41 -4.89 -2.59 -22.82
C SER A 41 -5.04 -3.33 -21.49
N LEU A 42 -5.02 -4.65 -21.49
CA LEU A 42 -5.08 -5.44 -20.25
C LEU A 42 -3.79 -5.28 -19.42
N GLN A 43 -2.63 -5.26 -20.07
CA GLN A 43 -1.36 -5.01 -19.38
C GLN A 43 -1.35 -3.63 -18.72
N ILE A 44 -1.79 -2.58 -19.41
CA ILE A 44 -1.90 -1.22 -18.86
C ILE A 44 -2.89 -1.20 -17.68
N LEU A 45 -4.05 -1.87 -17.81
CA LEU A 45 -5.03 -1.95 -16.74
C LEU A 45 -4.45 -2.60 -15.47
N ILE A 46 -3.74 -3.74 -15.63
CA ILE A 46 -3.08 -4.43 -14.51
C ILE A 46 -2.02 -3.52 -13.87
N ILE A 47 -1.16 -2.89 -14.68
CA ILE A 47 -0.11 -1.99 -14.16
C ILE A 47 -0.74 -0.82 -13.40
N MET A 48 -1.77 -0.17 -13.94
CA MET A 48 -2.47 0.93 -13.28
C MET A 48 -3.13 0.48 -11.97
N THR A 49 -3.73 -0.71 -11.96
CA THR A 49 -4.33 -1.28 -10.75
C THR A 49 -3.27 -1.58 -9.69
N LEU A 50 -2.16 -2.22 -10.07
CA LEU A 50 -1.06 -2.49 -9.17
C LEU A 50 -0.44 -1.19 -8.63
N LEU A 51 -0.22 -0.20 -9.49
CA LEU A 51 0.35 1.09 -9.11
C LEU A 51 -0.55 1.83 -8.11
N SER A 52 -1.87 1.72 -8.24
CA SER A 52 -2.81 2.34 -7.29
C SER A 52 -2.79 1.69 -5.90
N LEU A 53 -2.38 0.42 -5.78
CA LEU A 53 -2.27 -0.30 -4.51
C LEU A 53 -0.94 -0.02 -3.78
N VAL A 54 0.10 0.41 -4.49
CA VAL A 54 1.44 0.66 -3.91
C VAL A 54 1.40 1.60 -2.70
N PRO A 55 0.73 2.78 -2.72
CA PRO A 55 0.67 3.65 -1.56
C PRO A 55 0.03 2.99 -0.33
N ALA A 56 -1.04 2.24 -0.53
CA ALA A 56 -1.72 1.53 0.56
C ALA A 56 -0.82 0.43 1.16
N MET A 57 -0.12 -0.32 0.32
CA MET A 57 0.83 -1.35 0.78
C MET A 57 1.99 -0.71 1.55
N LEU A 58 2.58 0.38 1.06
CA LEU A 58 3.67 1.07 1.75
C LEU A 58 3.23 1.57 3.13
N MET A 59 2.03 2.14 3.26
CA MET A 59 1.49 2.57 4.55
C MET A 59 1.29 1.38 5.51
N THR A 60 0.91 0.22 4.97
CA THR A 60 0.63 -0.97 5.78
C THR A 60 1.89 -1.67 6.29
N VAL A 61 2.97 -1.72 5.49
CA VAL A 61 4.22 -2.43 5.84
C VAL A 61 5.26 -1.55 6.55
N THR A 62 4.90 -0.31 6.87
CA THR A 62 5.78 0.65 7.57
C THR A 62 5.26 0.98 8.97
N SER A 63 6.00 1.81 9.71
CA SER A 63 5.57 2.34 11.02
C SER A 63 4.40 3.33 10.95
N PHE A 64 3.89 3.67 9.74
CA PHE A 64 2.84 4.67 9.53
C PHE A 64 1.58 4.38 10.37
N THR A 65 1.10 3.14 10.34
CA THR A 65 -0.13 2.74 11.04
C THR A 65 -0.04 3.00 12.54
N ARG A 66 1.09 2.67 13.17
CA ARG A 66 1.33 2.96 14.60
C ARG A 66 1.28 4.44 14.88
N ILE A 67 2.01 5.24 14.09
CA ILE A 67 2.15 6.68 14.31
C ILE A 67 0.82 7.40 14.15
N ILE A 68 0.07 7.11 13.07
CA ILE A 68 -1.20 7.81 12.83
C ILE A 68 -2.24 7.52 13.91
N VAL A 69 -2.30 6.27 14.42
CA VAL A 69 -3.21 5.88 15.49
C VAL A 69 -2.82 6.59 16.80
N VAL A 70 -1.53 6.61 17.16
CA VAL A 70 -1.04 7.32 18.35
C VAL A 70 -1.36 8.80 18.28
N LEU A 71 -1.09 9.46 17.15
CA LEU A 71 -1.39 10.88 16.95
C LEU A 71 -2.90 11.17 17.03
N ALA A 72 -3.74 10.27 16.50
CA ALA A 72 -5.19 10.42 16.60
C ALA A 72 -5.68 10.32 18.05
N ILE A 73 -5.14 9.38 18.84
CA ILE A 73 -5.46 9.23 20.27
C ILE A 73 -4.95 10.45 21.07
N LEU A 74 -3.75 10.95 20.78
CA LEU A 74 -3.19 12.15 21.42
C LEU A 74 -4.09 13.38 21.18
N ARG A 75 -4.53 13.59 19.94
CA ARG A 75 -5.49 14.65 19.62
C ARG A 75 -6.77 14.54 20.44
N GLN A 76 -7.31 13.32 20.56
CA GLN A 76 -8.51 13.06 21.34
C GLN A 76 -8.29 13.31 22.83
N ALA A 77 -7.13 12.91 23.38
CA ALA A 77 -6.76 13.12 24.77
C ALA A 77 -6.66 14.61 25.14
N MET A 78 -6.20 15.45 24.21
CA MET A 78 -6.14 16.90 24.38
C MET A 78 -7.51 17.60 24.31
N GLY A 79 -8.61 16.86 24.06
CA GLY A 79 -9.96 17.41 23.96
C GLY A 79 -10.22 18.20 22.66
N THR A 80 -9.28 18.21 21.73
CA THR A 80 -9.37 18.94 20.48
C THR A 80 -9.98 18.05 19.38
N MET A 81 -11.30 18.13 19.18
CA MET A 81 -11.98 17.23 18.24
C MET A 81 -11.57 17.41 16.77
N GLN A 82 -11.15 18.62 16.36
CA GLN A 82 -10.88 18.95 14.95
C GLN A 82 -9.51 19.57 14.69
N THR A 83 -8.75 19.92 15.70
CA THR A 83 -7.45 20.58 15.55
C THR A 83 -6.36 19.76 16.24
N PRO A 84 -5.25 19.39 15.55
CA PRO A 84 -4.97 19.61 14.13
C PRO A 84 -5.86 18.77 13.18
N SER A 85 -6.02 19.22 11.92
CA SER A 85 -6.84 18.51 10.93
C SER A 85 -6.27 17.12 10.60
N ASN A 86 -7.12 16.21 10.08
CA ASN A 86 -6.66 14.88 9.68
C ASN A 86 -5.52 14.93 8.67
N GLN A 87 -5.53 15.90 7.76
CA GLN A 87 -4.47 16.06 6.75
C GLN A 87 -3.11 16.35 7.38
N ILE A 88 -3.10 17.22 8.42
CA ILE A 88 -1.87 17.53 9.16
C ILE A 88 -1.36 16.28 9.90
N LEU A 89 -2.24 15.50 10.53
CA LEU A 89 -1.84 14.27 11.21
C LEU A 89 -1.30 13.23 10.24
N ILE A 90 -1.95 13.06 9.07
CA ILE A 90 -1.47 12.16 8.03
C ILE A 90 -0.10 12.62 7.52
N GLY A 91 0.06 13.91 7.22
CA GLY A 91 1.35 14.46 6.79
C GLY A 91 2.46 14.23 7.82
N LEU A 92 2.20 14.52 9.10
CA LEU A 92 3.16 14.29 10.17
C LEU A 92 3.50 12.80 10.34
N ALA A 93 2.49 11.92 10.28
CA ALA A 93 2.70 10.48 10.35
C ALA A 93 3.52 9.96 9.17
N LEU A 94 3.28 10.47 7.96
CA LEU A 94 4.06 10.11 6.76
C LEU A 94 5.52 10.53 6.91
N PHE A 95 5.80 11.79 7.26
CA PHE A 95 7.17 12.28 7.43
C PHE A 95 7.92 11.51 8.52
N THR A 96 7.26 11.29 9.67
CA THR A 96 7.88 10.53 10.77
C THR A 96 8.13 9.08 10.37
N SER A 97 7.16 8.45 9.68
CA SER A 97 7.32 7.08 9.20
C SER A 97 8.46 6.96 8.17
N LEU A 98 8.55 7.89 7.20
CA LEU A 98 9.64 7.92 6.24
C LEU A 98 11.00 8.05 6.94
N PHE A 99 11.10 8.92 7.92
CA PHE A 99 12.33 9.09 8.70
C PHE A 99 12.75 7.81 9.43
N ILE A 100 11.80 7.12 10.08
CA ILE A 100 12.06 5.85 10.78
C ILE A 100 12.45 4.75 9.80
N MET A 101 11.82 4.73 8.63
CA MET A 101 12.03 3.70 7.60
C MET A 101 13.25 3.96 6.70
N MET A 102 13.91 5.13 6.82
CA MET A 102 15.06 5.49 6.00
C MET A 102 16.12 4.37 5.91
N PRO A 103 16.59 3.77 7.03
CA PRO A 103 17.56 2.68 6.95
C PRO A 103 17.03 1.44 6.19
N VAL A 104 15.74 1.13 6.33
CA VAL A 104 15.11 0.00 5.61
C VAL A 104 15.05 0.28 4.10
N PHE A 105 14.73 1.52 3.71
CA PHE A 105 14.76 1.92 2.30
C PHE A 105 16.15 1.91 1.72
N ASP A 106 17.17 2.39 2.46
CA ASP A 106 18.56 2.41 2.02
C ASP A 106 19.10 0.99 1.82
N GLU A 107 18.74 0.07 2.72
CA GLU A 107 19.10 -1.33 2.59
C GLU A 107 18.39 -2.00 1.41
N ALA A 108 17.08 -1.75 1.22
CA ALA A 108 16.32 -2.26 0.09
C ALA A 108 16.86 -1.73 -1.25
N TYR A 109 17.24 -0.45 -1.31
CA TYR A 109 17.84 0.14 -2.47
C TYR A 109 19.18 -0.51 -2.80
N SER A 110 20.05 -0.68 -1.80
CA SER A 110 21.39 -1.25 -2.01
C SER A 110 21.36 -2.75 -2.33
N ALA A 111 20.41 -3.51 -1.76
CA ALA A 111 20.30 -4.95 -1.98
C ALA A 111 19.57 -5.32 -3.28
N GLY A 112 18.57 -4.53 -3.69
CA GLY A 112 17.72 -4.84 -4.84
C GLY A 112 17.89 -3.86 -6.00
N VAL A 113 17.54 -2.59 -5.78
CA VAL A 113 17.42 -1.59 -6.87
C VAL A 113 18.76 -1.29 -7.53
N LYS A 114 19.80 -1.05 -6.75
CA LYS A 114 21.12 -0.71 -7.27
C LYS A 114 21.74 -1.82 -8.13
N PRO A 115 21.79 -3.10 -7.68
CA PRO A 115 22.30 -4.19 -8.51
C PRO A 115 21.50 -4.41 -9.80
N TYR A 116 20.17 -4.19 -9.76
CA TYR A 116 19.33 -4.25 -10.95
C TYR A 116 19.68 -3.14 -11.95
N MET A 117 19.87 -1.91 -11.48
CA MET A 117 20.25 -0.79 -12.33
C MET A 117 21.65 -0.98 -12.96
N GLU A 118 22.53 -1.70 -12.28
CA GLU A 118 23.86 -2.08 -12.77
C GLU A 118 23.82 -3.33 -13.68
N ALA A 119 22.61 -3.84 -13.99
CA ALA A 119 22.38 -5.05 -14.79
C ALA A 119 23.13 -6.29 -14.28
N SER A 120 23.38 -6.36 -12.97
CA SER A 120 24.08 -7.47 -12.32
C SER A 120 23.15 -8.59 -11.86
N ILE A 121 21.85 -8.29 -11.72
CA ILE A 121 20.79 -9.25 -11.33
C ILE A 121 19.53 -9.00 -12.15
N GLU A 122 18.71 -10.05 -12.29
CA GLU A 122 17.38 -9.97 -12.93
C GLU A 122 16.33 -9.32 -12.03
N PHE A 123 15.24 -8.84 -12.63
CA PHE A 123 14.15 -8.14 -11.91
C PHE A 123 13.57 -8.96 -10.76
N GLU A 124 13.38 -10.26 -10.97
CA GLU A 124 12.79 -11.16 -9.96
C GLU A 124 13.69 -11.26 -8.73
N GLU A 125 14.98 -11.47 -8.93
CA GLU A 125 15.98 -11.50 -7.86
C GLU A 125 16.11 -10.14 -7.15
N ALA A 126 16.04 -9.04 -7.89
CA ALA A 126 16.08 -7.68 -7.35
C ALA A 126 14.85 -7.42 -6.44
N ALA A 127 13.67 -7.83 -6.87
CA ALA A 127 12.44 -7.70 -6.09
C ALA A 127 12.49 -8.54 -4.81
N GLU A 128 12.98 -9.77 -4.89
CA GLU A 128 13.15 -10.64 -3.73
C GLU A 128 14.14 -10.03 -2.71
N LYS A 129 15.33 -9.64 -3.16
CA LYS A 129 16.36 -9.03 -2.30
C LYS A 129 15.91 -7.69 -1.71
N GLY A 130 15.21 -6.87 -2.50
CA GLY A 130 14.67 -5.59 -2.06
C GLY A 130 13.55 -5.73 -1.02
N MET A 131 12.85 -6.86 -1.00
CA MET A 131 11.80 -7.13 -0.01
C MET A 131 12.37 -7.60 1.35
N LEU A 132 13.57 -8.17 1.41
CA LEU A 132 14.14 -8.72 2.64
C LEU A 132 14.23 -7.70 3.80
N PRO A 133 14.68 -6.45 3.61
CA PRO A 133 14.73 -5.46 4.68
C PRO A 133 13.35 -5.13 5.25
N PHE A 134 12.32 -5.03 4.42
CA PHE A 134 10.95 -4.83 4.88
C PHE A 134 10.44 -6.02 5.67
N ARG A 135 10.73 -7.24 5.20
CA ARG A 135 10.41 -8.47 5.92
C ARG A 135 11.08 -8.52 7.29
N SER A 136 12.38 -8.23 7.37
CA SER A 136 13.13 -8.15 8.61
C SER A 136 12.54 -7.10 9.55
N PHE A 137 12.22 -5.91 9.05
CA PHE A 137 11.55 -4.87 9.82
C PHE A 137 10.23 -5.37 10.40
N MET A 138 9.34 -5.93 9.57
CA MET A 138 8.04 -6.45 10.03
C MET A 138 8.21 -7.55 11.10
N LEU A 139 9.11 -8.51 10.88
CA LEU A 139 9.38 -9.58 11.85
C LEU A 139 9.84 -9.01 13.20
N ASN A 140 10.73 -8.02 13.19
CA ASN A 140 11.25 -7.40 14.41
C ASN A 140 10.20 -6.61 15.18
N GLN A 141 9.16 -6.10 14.52
CA GLN A 141 8.08 -5.33 15.15
C GLN A 141 6.88 -6.20 15.51
N THR A 142 6.79 -7.42 15.00
CA THR A 142 5.65 -8.31 15.24
C THR A 142 5.84 -9.13 16.50
N ARG A 143 4.82 -9.17 17.34
CA ARG A 143 4.78 -9.97 18.57
C ARG A 143 4.63 -11.45 18.21
N GLU A 144 5.33 -12.30 18.93
CA GLU A 144 5.27 -13.73 18.72
C GLU A 144 3.87 -14.31 18.93
N THR A 145 3.13 -13.77 19.91
CA THR A 145 1.74 -14.15 20.17
C THR A 145 0.83 -13.88 18.98
N ASP A 146 1.05 -12.80 18.24
CA ASP A 146 0.25 -12.45 17.07
C ASP A 146 0.65 -13.33 15.86
N LEU A 147 1.94 -13.62 15.69
CA LEU A 147 2.42 -14.59 14.70
C LEU A 147 1.81 -15.97 14.92
N MET A 148 1.86 -16.48 16.16
CA MET A 148 1.29 -17.79 16.51
C MET A 148 -0.22 -17.84 16.30
N MET A 149 -0.93 -16.76 16.61
CA MET A 149 -2.38 -16.66 16.39
C MET A 149 -2.71 -16.84 14.92
N PHE A 150 -2.08 -16.08 14.02
CA PHE A 150 -2.35 -16.19 12.59
C PHE A 150 -1.82 -17.48 11.98
N ALA A 151 -0.71 -18.02 12.49
CA ALA A 151 -0.22 -19.33 12.09
C ALA A 151 -1.23 -20.45 12.42
N SER A 152 -1.81 -20.41 13.60
CA SER A 152 -2.84 -21.38 14.01
C SER A 152 -4.11 -21.27 13.17
N LEU A 153 -4.55 -20.03 12.82
CA LEU A 153 -5.68 -19.79 11.94
C LEU A 153 -5.43 -20.30 10.51
N ALA A 154 -4.18 -20.23 10.05
CA ALA A 154 -3.77 -20.74 8.75
C ALA A 154 -3.56 -22.27 8.74
N GLY A 155 -3.72 -22.97 9.87
CA GLY A 155 -3.49 -24.40 9.99
C GLY A 155 -2.02 -24.81 9.89
N THR A 156 -1.08 -23.88 10.11
CA THR A 156 0.37 -24.11 10.03
C THR A 156 0.92 -24.22 11.46
N PRO A 157 1.25 -25.41 11.95
CA PRO A 157 1.45 -25.61 13.39
C PRO A 157 2.76 -25.07 13.96
N ALA A 158 3.82 -24.97 13.19
CA ALA A 158 5.10 -24.41 13.63
C ALA A 158 5.97 -24.03 12.42
N PHE A 159 6.71 -22.95 12.55
CA PHE A 159 7.81 -22.59 11.63
C PHE A 159 9.13 -23.02 12.27
N ASN A 160 10.05 -23.57 11.48
CA ASN A 160 11.38 -23.94 11.95
C ASN A 160 12.24 -22.71 12.25
N SER A 161 11.99 -21.62 11.51
CA SER A 161 12.66 -20.34 11.66
C SER A 161 11.67 -19.19 11.47
N ARG A 162 11.95 -18.03 12.07
CA ARG A 162 11.20 -16.79 11.84
C ARG A 162 11.26 -16.33 10.37
N GLU A 163 12.31 -16.73 9.70
CA GLU A 163 12.54 -16.42 8.27
C GLU A 163 11.65 -17.24 7.34
N ASP A 164 11.13 -18.39 7.79
CA ASP A 164 10.26 -19.26 6.99
C ASP A 164 8.78 -18.82 7.01
N ILE A 165 8.42 -17.82 7.84
CA ILE A 165 7.03 -17.36 7.98
C ILE A 165 6.57 -16.71 6.66
N PRO A 166 5.51 -17.21 5.98
CA PRO A 166 5.05 -16.61 4.74
C PRO A 166 4.46 -15.21 4.96
N LEU A 167 4.56 -14.34 3.96
CA LEU A 167 4.02 -12.98 4.01
C LEU A 167 2.51 -12.95 4.28
N SER A 168 1.79 -13.98 3.85
CA SER A 168 0.35 -14.12 4.12
C SER A 168 0.00 -14.21 5.61
N ILE A 169 0.93 -14.69 6.44
CA ILE A 169 0.82 -14.73 7.89
C ILE A 169 1.48 -13.51 8.53
N LEU A 170 2.64 -13.11 8.01
CA LEU A 170 3.41 -12.00 8.57
C LEU A 170 2.66 -10.66 8.47
N LEU A 171 2.06 -10.35 7.32
CA LEU A 171 1.37 -9.07 7.11
C LEU A 171 0.23 -8.82 8.10
N PRO A 172 -0.76 -9.73 8.26
CA PRO A 172 -1.83 -9.51 9.22
C PRO A 172 -1.33 -9.53 10.67
N SER A 173 -0.32 -10.35 10.99
CA SER A 173 0.30 -10.37 12.31
C SER A 173 0.98 -9.05 12.64
N PHE A 174 1.73 -8.50 11.69
CA PHE A 174 2.40 -7.21 11.82
C PHE A 174 1.40 -6.07 12.05
N VAL A 175 0.38 -5.94 11.21
CA VAL A 175 -0.64 -4.89 11.33
C VAL A 175 -1.36 -4.99 12.69
N THR A 176 -1.70 -6.19 13.13
CA THR A 176 -2.32 -6.43 14.44
C THR A 176 -1.40 -6.02 15.58
N SER A 177 -0.11 -6.37 15.51
CA SER A 177 0.90 -5.98 16.51
C SER A 177 1.11 -4.47 16.55
N GLU A 178 1.15 -3.80 15.39
CA GLU A 178 1.25 -2.35 15.28
C GLU A 178 0.06 -1.65 15.93
N LEU A 179 -1.16 -2.11 15.64
CA LEU A 179 -2.38 -1.58 16.25
C LEU A 179 -2.40 -1.77 17.77
N LYS A 180 -2.07 -2.97 18.26
CA LYS A 180 -1.99 -3.23 19.72
C LYS A 180 -0.98 -2.32 20.39
N THR A 181 0.19 -2.15 19.77
CA THR A 181 1.25 -1.25 20.29
C THR A 181 0.80 0.20 20.28
N ALA A 182 0.15 0.65 19.20
CA ALA A 182 -0.40 2.00 19.09
C ALA A 182 -1.45 2.28 20.18
N PHE A 183 -2.36 1.34 20.43
CA PHE A 183 -3.36 1.47 21.49
C PHE A 183 -2.72 1.48 22.90
N GLN A 184 -1.69 0.66 23.14
CA GLN A 184 -0.97 0.68 24.41
C GLN A 184 -0.27 2.02 24.66
N ILE A 185 0.44 2.55 23.65
CA ILE A 185 1.07 3.87 23.73
C ILE A 185 -0.01 4.95 23.92
N GLY A 186 -1.08 4.88 23.14
CA GLY A 186 -2.19 5.82 23.22
C GLY A 186 -2.85 5.82 24.59
N PHE A 187 -3.07 4.65 25.19
CA PHE A 187 -3.61 4.53 26.55
C PHE A 187 -2.68 5.20 27.59
N LEU A 188 -1.38 4.93 27.51
CA LEU A 188 -0.40 5.55 28.42
C LEU A 188 -0.39 7.08 28.31
N ILE A 189 -0.50 7.60 27.07
CA ILE A 189 -0.58 9.04 26.82
C ILE A 189 -1.89 9.63 27.37
N TYR A 190 -2.98 8.87 27.33
CA TYR A 190 -4.29 9.33 27.77
C TYR A 190 -4.40 9.49 29.30
N ILE A 191 -3.69 8.66 30.08
CA ILE A 191 -3.73 8.65 31.56
C ILE A 191 -3.58 10.05 32.18
N PRO A 192 -2.58 10.89 31.81
CA PRO A 192 -2.40 12.21 32.42
C PRO A 192 -3.50 13.22 32.10
N PHE A 193 -4.40 12.91 31.15
CA PHE A 193 -5.53 13.77 30.75
C PHE A 193 -6.87 13.35 31.38
N LEU A 194 -6.88 12.24 32.14
CA LEU A 194 -8.03 11.76 32.93
C LEU A 194 -8.03 12.43 34.32
#